data_f17b30fee256b1bd16ccd0115fa2c3ac
#
_entry.id   f17b30fee256b1bd16ccd0115fa2c3ac
#
_cell.length_a   1.000
_cell.length_b   1.000
_cell.length_c   1.000
_cell.angle_alpha   90.00
_cell.angle_beta   90.00
_cell.angle_gamma   90.00
#
_symmetry.space_group_name_H-M   'P 1'
#
loop_
_entity.id
_entity.type
_entity.pdbx_description
1 polymer ?
#
loop_
_entity_poly.entity_id
_entity_poly.type
_entity_poly.pdbx_seq_one_letter_code
_entity_poly.pdbx_strand_id
1 'polypeptide(L)'
;PTIKELGCTTMLPDWQVRVVDGNHLASTEKRLGALRQERGAARPGFSVVVYDPDLDQVIDLQACEDAYASERVCVLPLLANAEPGQVWLADRLYCTLPVMEACEQVQTSFVIRQQAKHPRLIQEGEWQESVPVETGSVREQIIQVRGGYQCRRVELTLHSPTDSGDSSLMFWSNLPESVSAQQIAELYRRRWSIEGMFQRLEAILESEIETLGSPKAALLGFTTAVLAYNVLAVLKRSVEQAHRETQPDGWEASIYHLAVQVRSGYEGMQIALPSEYLPAIPVEKLAQRLLELARNIQPKQVAKSPRGPKVPKPKTWVQGKA
;
A
#
# COMPACT_ATOMS: atom_id res chain seq x y z
N PRO A 1 6.80 -16.12 -1.56
CA PRO A 1 7.47 -17.17 -0.77
C PRO A 1 8.88 -16.80 -0.36
N THR A 2 9.77 -16.40 -1.28
CA THR A 2 11.20 -16.10 -1.02
C THR A 2 11.40 -15.09 0.12
N ILE A 3 10.61 -14.02 0.15
CA ILE A 3 10.75 -12.96 1.17
C ILE A 3 10.34 -13.44 2.57
N LYS A 4 9.40 -14.40 2.65
CA LYS A 4 9.02 -15.03 3.93
C LYS A 4 10.16 -15.89 4.49
N GLU A 5 10.88 -16.61 3.62
CA GLU A 5 12.07 -17.38 4.00
C GLU A 5 13.23 -16.49 4.48
N LEU A 6 13.30 -15.24 3.99
CA LEU A 6 14.26 -14.26 4.45
C LEU A 6 13.90 -13.66 5.82
N GLY A 7 12.72 -14.01 6.36
CA GLY A 7 12.19 -13.51 7.61
C GLY A 7 11.50 -12.15 7.46
N CYS A 8 10.33 -12.02 8.05
CA CYS A 8 9.61 -10.75 8.15
C CYS A 8 9.09 -10.56 9.57
N THR A 9 8.95 -9.30 9.97
CA THR A 9 8.33 -8.95 11.25
C THR A 9 6.88 -8.60 10.96
N THR A 10 5.96 -9.36 11.53
CA THR A 10 4.52 -9.09 11.39
C THR A 10 4.09 -8.01 12.38
N MET A 11 3.27 -7.10 11.91
CA MET A 11 2.71 -6.02 12.74
C MET A 11 1.66 -6.50 13.72
N LEU A 12 0.80 -7.38 13.24
CA LEU A 12 -0.25 -7.98 14.04
C LEU A 12 -0.03 -9.50 14.02
N PRO A 13 0.37 -10.10 15.16
CA PRO A 13 0.53 -11.56 15.25
C PRO A 13 -0.75 -12.25 14.76
N ASP A 14 -0.59 -13.37 14.08
CA ASP A 14 -1.66 -14.21 13.53
C ASP A 14 -2.49 -13.57 12.38
N TRP A 15 -2.18 -12.37 11.95
CA TRP A 15 -2.86 -11.67 10.87
C TRP A 15 -1.90 -11.27 9.75
N GLN A 16 -2.38 -11.38 8.52
CA GLN A 16 -1.69 -10.85 7.34
C GLN A 16 -2.30 -9.51 6.96
N VAL A 17 -1.53 -8.45 7.09
CA VAL A 17 -2.00 -7.10 6.77
C VAL A 17 -2.03 -6.88 5.26
N ARG A 18 -3.12 -6.31 4.76
CA ARG A 18 -3.33 -5.92 3.37
C ARG A 18 -3.75 -4.47 3.34
N VAL A 19 -3.08 -3.66 2.56
CA VAL A 19 -3.48 -2.27 2.32
C VAL A 19 -4.01 -2.18 0.91
N VAL A 20 -5.21 -1.62 0.74
CA VAL A 20 -5.81 -1.41 -0.57
C VAL A 20 -5.97 0.07 -0.84
N ASP A 21 -5.58 0.48 -2.05
CA ASP A 21 -5.77 1.85 -2.53
C ASP A 21 -5.81 1.88 -4.06
N GLY A 22 -6.40 2.94 -4.62
CA GLY A 22 -6.41 3.20 -6.04
C GLY A 22 -5.23 4.05 -6.48
N ASN A 23 -4.68 3.77 -7.66
CA ASN A 23 -3.66 4.58 -8.30
C ASN A 23 -4.08 4.98 -9.71
N HIS A 24 -4.31 6.29 -9.92
CA HIS A 24 -4.59 6.86 -11.23
C HIS A 24 -3.28 7.18 -11.94
N LEU A 25 -3.12 6.69 -13.17
CA LEU A 25 -1.92 6.88 -14.00
C LEU A 25 -1.93 8.26 -14.68
N ALA A 26 -1.98 9.33 -13.88
CA ALA A 26 -2.23 10.69 -14.34
C ALA A 26 -1.12 11.26 -15.23
N SER A 27 0.15 10.91 -14.97
CA SER A 27 1.30 11.43 -15.71
C SER A 27 1.40 10.84 -17.13
N THR A 28 0.71 9.74 -17.40
CA THR A 28 0.67 9.15 -18.74
C THR A 28 -0.26 9.90 -19.69
N GLU A 29 -1.04 10.88 -19.19
CA GLU A 29 -2.01 11.63 -19.94
C GLU A 29 -1.37 12.85 -20.63
N LYS A 30 -1.00 12.71 -21.91
CA LYS A 30 -0.72 13.85 -22.78
C LYS A 30 -1.92 14.15 -23.70
N ARG A 31 -2.87 14.94 -23.23
CA ARG A 31 -3.91 15.49 -24.09
C ARG A 31 -3.43 16.76 -24.77
N LEU A 32 -3.74 16.90 -26.06
CA LEU A 32 -3.68 18.18 -26.74
C LEU A 32 -4.49 19.21 -25.93
N GLY A 33 -3.95 20.42 -25.73
CA GLY A 33 -4.57 21.44 -24.90
C GLY A 33 -6.05 21.69 -25.18
N ALA A 34 -6.45 21.63 -26.45
CA ALA A 34 -7.84 21.78 -26.91
C ALA A 34 -8.78 20.65 -26.43
N LEU A 35 -8.24 19.44 -26.18
CA LEU A 35 -9.03 18.27 -25.79
C LEU A 35 -9.09 18.04 -24.27
N ARG A 36 -8.40 18.85 -23.49
CA ARG A 36 -8.37 18.69 -22.02
C ARG A 36 -9.73 18.90 -21.34
N GLN A 37 -10.63 19.61 -21.98
CA GLN A 37 -11.98 19.90 -21.47
C GLN A 37 -13.04 18.92 -22.01
N GLU A 38 -12.70 18.10 -22.98
CA GLU A 38 -13.61 17.10 -23.55
C GLU A 38 -13.64 15.85 -22.64
N ARG A 39 -14.80 15.57 -22.06
CA ARG A 39 -15.01 14.41 -21.20
C ARG A 39 -15.00 13.05 -21.90
N GLY A 40 -14.95 13.01 -23.20
CA GLY A 40 -15.14 11.80 -23.99
C GLY A 40 -13.88 11.00 -24.34
N ALA A 41 -12.68 11.49 -24.05
CA ALA A 41 -11.47 10.73 -24.35
C ALA A 41 -11.09 9.85 -23.17
N ALA A 42 -10.78 8.59 -23.43
CA ALA A 42 -10.26 7.68 -22.44
C ALA A 42 -9.03 8.30 -21.76
N ARG A 43 -9.09 8.49 -20.47
CA ARG A 43 -7.88 8.72 -19.67
C ARG A 43 -7.10 7.41 -19.63
N PRO A 44 -5.76 7.44 -19.52
CA PRO A 44 -5.03 6.23 -19.18
C PRO A 44 -5.63 5.68 -17.89
N GLY A 45 -5.89 4.37 -17.85
CA GLY A 45 -6.66 3.72 -16.81
C GLY A 45 -6.19 3.98 -15.39
N PHE A 46 -6.71 3.25 -14.46
CA PHE A 46 -6.23 3.22 -13.09
C PHE A 46 -6.08 1.78 -12.60
N SER A 47 -5.44 1.60 -11.47
CA SER A 47 -5.32 0.28 -10.83
C SER A 47 -5.76 0.36 -9.38
N VAL A 48 -6.51 -0.64 -8.91
CA VAL A 48 -6.67 -0.90 -7.47
C VAL A 48 -5.61 -1.90 -7.07
N VAL A 49 -4.79 -1.55 -6.09
CA VAL A 49 -3.60 -2.31 -5.69
C VAL A 49 -3.76 -2.85 -4.28
N VAL A 50 -3.38 -4.10 -4.07
CA VAL A 50 -3.29 -4.72 -2.74
C VAL A 50 -1.82 -4.86 -2.38
N TYR A 51 -1.43 -4.17 -1.33
CA TYR A 51 -0.07 -4.10 -0.83
C TYR A 51 0.07 -4.77 0.53
N ASP A 52 1.11 -5.56 0.71
CA ASP A 52 1.50 -6.15 1.98
C ASP A 52 2.63 -5.31 2.59
N PRO A 53 2.37 -4.54 3.67
CA PRO A 53 3.37 -3.67 4.27
C PRO A 53 4.45 -4.42 5.05
N ASP A 54 4.19 -5.65 5.50
CA ASP A 54 5.17 -6.48 6.22
C ASP A 54 6.20 -7.09 5.25
N LEU A 55 5.76 -7.36 4.02
CA LEU A 55 6.61 -7.87 2.94
C LEU A 55 7.20 -6.74 2.07
N ASP A 56 6.68 -5.50 2.16
CA ASP A 56 6.96 -4.39 1.25
C ASP A 56 6.70 -4.77 -0.22
N GLN A 57 5.60 -5.50 -0.49
CA GLN A 57 5.26 -6.03 -1.81
C GLN A 57 3.83 -5.74 -2.23
N VAL A 58 3.62 -5.52 -3.51
CA VAL A 58 2.29 -5.60 -4.13
C VAL A 58 2.00 -7.08 -4.36
N ILE A 59 0.89 -7.56 -3.82
CA ILE A 59 0.50 -8.98 -3.86
C ILE A 59 -0.62 -9.27 -4.83
N ASP A 60 -1.46 -8.27 -5.12
CA ASP A 60 -2.52 -8.37 -6.11
C ASP A 60 -2.85 -6.98 -6.67
N LEU A 61 -3.42 -6.92 -7.86
CA LEU A 61 -3.90 -5.69 -8.46
C LEU A 61 -5.01 -5.93 -9.48
N GLN A 62 -5.96 -5.01 -9.54
CA GLN A 62 -6.99 -4.93 -10.56
C GLN A 62 -6.68 -3.77 -11.51
N ALA A 63 -6.29 -4.10 -12.73
CA ALA A 63 -6.08 -3.11 -13.77
C ALA A 63 -7.42 -2.71 -14.42
N CYS A 64 -7.68 -1.41 -14.55
CA CYS A 64 -8.92 -0.85 -15.09
C CYS A 64 -8.59 0.07 -16.25
N GLU A 65 -9.04 -0.29 -17.47
CA GLU A 65 -8.85 0.54 -18.66
C GLU A 65 -9.69 1.82 -18.60
N ASP A 66 -10.86 1.75 -17.98
CA ASP A 66 -11.73 2.91 -17.75
C ASP A 66 -11.31 3.63 -16.46
N ALA A 67 -10.66 4.78 -16.60
CA ALA A 67 -10.25 5.61 -15.49
C ALA A 67 -11.42 6.20 -14.67
N TYR A 68 -12.64 6.09 -15.14
CA TYR A 68 -13.85 6.50 -14.43
C TYR A 68 -14.58 5.35 -13.74
N ALA A 69 -14.09 4.11 -13.88
CA ALA A 69 -14.64 2.97 -13.15
C ALA A 69 -14.54 3.22 -11.64
N SER A 70 -15.51 2.72 -10.91
CA SER A 70 -15.56 2.91 -9.46
C SER A 70 -14.58 1.99 -8.75
N GLU A 71 -13.63 2.54 -8.00
CA GLU A 71 -12.70 1.78 -7.15
C GLU A 71 -13.44 0.82 -6.21
N ARG A 72 -14.62 1.22 -5.70
CA ARG A 72 -15.48 0.39 -4.84
C ARG A 72 -15.98 -0.88 -5.52
N VAL A 73 -16.10 -0.87 -6.84
CA VAL A 73 -16.48 -2.03 -7.65
C VAL A 73 -15.24 -2.83 -8.02
N CYS A 74 -14.16 -2.14 -8.38
CA CYS A 74 -12.91 -2.77 -8.81
C CYS A 74 -12.19 -3.52 -7.67
N VAL A 75 -12.46 -3.20 -6.40
CA VAL A 75 -11.90 -3.93 -5.26
C VAL A 75 -12.58 -5.28 -5.00
N LEU A 76 -13.83 -5.46 -5.42
CA LEU A 76 -14.59 -6.68 -5.11
C LEU A 76 -13.97 -7.97 -5.67
N PRO A 77 -13.47 -8.00 -6.93
CA PRO A 77 -12.73 -9.18 -7.41
C PRO A 77 -11.48 -9.50 -6.62
N LEU A 78 -10.76 -8.48 -6.10
CA LEU A 78 -9.58 -8.66 -5.25
C LEU A 78 -9.98 -9.25 -3.89
N LEU A 79 -11.07 -8.76 -3.30
CA LEU A 79 -11.62 -9.30 -2.05
C LEU A 79 -12.10 -10.74 -2.21
N ALA A 80 -12.63 -11.11 -3.38
CA ALA A 80 -13.03 -12.49 -3.64
C ALA A 80 -11.85 -13.49 -3.61
N ASN A 81 -10.62 -13.01 -3.79
CA ASN A 81 -9.38 -13.78 -3.67
C ASN A 81 -8.75 -13.69 -2.26
N ALA A 82 -9.37 -12.96 -1.33
CA ALA A 82 -8.86 -12.84 0.02
C ALA A 82 -9.01 -14.15 0.80
N GLU A 83 -8.14 -14.34 1.78
CA GLU A 83 -8.09 -15.56 2.59
C GLU A 83 -8.44 -15.26 4.06
N PRO A 84 -8.97 -16.22 4.82
CA PRO A 84 -9.10 -16.10 6.26
C PRO A 84 -7.75 -15.76 6.92
N GLY A 85 -7.79 -14.95 8.01
CA GLY A 85 -6.57 -14.48 8.67
C GLY A 85 -5.92 -13.25 8.02
N GLN A 86 -6.52 -12.70 6.98
CA GLN A 86 -6.14 -11.38 6.45
C GLN A 86 -6.93 -10.25 7.12
N VAL A 87 -6.30 -9.08 7.23
CA VAL A 87 -6.95 -7.83 7.61
C VAL A 87 -6.68 -6.74 6.57
N TRP A 88 -7.75 -6.20 6.00
CA TRP A 88 -7.70 -5.23 4.92
C TRP A 88 -7.85 -3.81 5.43
N LEU A 89 -6.83 -2.98 5.21
CA LEU A 89 -6.82 -1.56 5.56
C LEU A 89 -7.22 -0.74 4.33
N ALA A 90 -8.25 0.07 4.47
CA ALA A 90 -8.75 0.87 3.37
C ALA A 90 -9.14 2.29 3.82
N ASP A 91 -9.14 3.22 2.88
CA ASP A 91 -9.58 4.57 3.13
C ASP A 91 -11.12 4.67 3.21
N ARG A 92 -11.64 5.88 3.46
CA ARG A 92 -13.08 6.15 3.57
C ARG A 92 -13.88 5.86 2.29
N LEU A 93 -13.22 5.80 1.12
CA LEU A 93 -13.88 5.51 -0.14
C LEU A 93 -14.46 4.09 -0.15
N TYR A 94 -13.76 3.15 0.48
CA TYR A 94 -14.15 1.74 0.58
C TYR A 94 -15.14 1.45 1.72
N CYS A 95 -15.52 2.45 2.53
CA CYS A 95 -16.49 2.29 3.62
C CYS A 95 -17.92 2.11 3.06
N THR A 96 -18.22 0.94 2.53
CA THR A 96 -19.50 0.61 1.90
C THR A 96 -19.96 -0.79 2.31
N LEU A 97 -21.29 -1.02 2.35
CA LEU A 97 -21.83 -2.34 2.67
C LEU A 97 -21.30 -3.45 1.76
N PRO A 98 -21.27 -3.30 0.42
CA PRO A 98 -20.75 -4.35 -0.45
C PRO A 98 -19.32 -4.78 -0.14
N VAL A 99 -18.45 -3.84 0.27
CA VAL A 99 -17.06 -4.16 0.65
C VAL A 99 -17.04 -4.93 1.97
N MET A 100 -17.82 -4.52 2.96
CA MET A 100 -17.91 -5.21 4.27
C MET A 100 -18.49 -6.61 4.12
N GLU A 101 -19.58 -6.75 3.35
CA GLU A 101 -20.22 -8.03 3.05
C GLU A 101 -19.27 -8.97 2.28
N ALA A 102 -18.48 -8.43 1.34
CA ALA A 102 -17.48 -9.22 0.63
C ALA A 102 -16.39 -9.75 1.59
N CYS A 103 -15.92 -8.93 2.53
CA CYS A 103 -14.98 -9.38 3.57
C CYS A 103 -15.57 -10.50 4.43
N GLU A 104 -16.83 -10.38 4.82
CA GLU A 104 -17.51 -11.38 5.65
C GLU A 104 -17.69 -12.70 4.90
N GLN A 105 -18.08 -12.65 3.63
CA GLN A 105 -18.27 -13.84 2.79
C GLN A 105 -17.00 -14.71 2.68
N VAL A 106 -15.83 -14.09 2.65
CA VAL A 106 -14.54 -14.79 2.58
C VAL A 106 -13.85 -14.92 3.95
N GLN A 107 -14.56 -14.58 5.02
CA GLN A 107 -14.08 -14.68 6.41
C GLN A 107 -12.76 -13.90 6.64
N THR A 108 -12.61 -12.75 5.99
CA THR A 108 -11.48 -11.83 6.20
C THR A 108 -11.91 -10.64 7.06
N SER A 109 -10.94 -9.96 7.67
CA SER A 109 -11.21 -8.79 8.48
C SER A 109 -10.87 -7.49 7.76
N PHE A 110 -11.42 -6.39 8.26
CA PHE A 110 -11.14 -5.07 7.73
C PHE A 110 -10.92 -4.02 8.82
N VAL A 111 -10.19 -2.97 8.48
CA VAL A 111 -10.17 -1.68 9.18
C VAL A 111 -10.31 -0.59 8.13
N ILE A 112 -11.47 0.05 8.09
CA ILE A 112 -11.82 1.04 7.05
C ILE A 112 -12.12 2.38 7.73
N ARG A 113 -11.57 3.47 7.21
CA ARG A 113 -11.90 4.81 7.70
C ARG A 113 -13.37 5.11 7.45
N GLN A 114 -14.08 5.57 8.47
CA GLN A 114 -15.50 5.90 8.37
C GLN A 114 -15.74 7.00 7.32
N GLN A 115 -16.76 6.80 6.48
CA GLN A 115 -17.30 7.82 5.61
C GLN A 115 -18.44 8.59 6.32
N ALA A 116 -18.55 9.90 6.09
CA ALA A 116 -19.46 10.76 6.84
C ALA A 116 -20.96 10.40 6.68
N LYS A 117 -21.39 9.89 5.51
CA LYS A 117 -22.82 9.70 5.19
C LYS A 117 -23.24 8.25 4.96
N HIS A 118 -22.32 7.36 4.62
CA HIS A 118 -22.62 5.99 4.23
C HIS A 118 -21.56 5.01 4.74
N PRO A 119 -21.91 3.77 5.08
CA PRO A 119 -23.28 3.26 5.31
C PRO A 119 -23.97 3.98 6.47
N ARG A 120 -25.32 4.04 6.42
CA ARG A 120 -26.10 4.74 7.46
C ARG A 120 -26.06 3.94 8.77
N LEU A 121 -25.68 4.61 9.85
CA LEU A 121 -25.81 4.11 11.21
C LEU A 121 -27.28 3.94 11.58
N ILE A 122 -27.63 2.81 12.16
CA ILE A 122 -28.97 2.48 12.68
C ILE A 122 -28.96 2.55 14.20
N GLN A 123 -27.91 1.99 14.83
CA GLN A 123 -27.79 1.97 16.27
C GLN A 123 -26.30 2.19 16.65
N GLU A 124 -26.12 2.98 17.72
CA GLU A 124 -24.82 3.18 18.35
C GLU A 124 -24.89 2.67 19.78
N GLY A 125 -23.91 1.87 20.18
CA GLY A 125 -23.72 1.44 21.55
C GLY A 125 -23.07 2.53 22.41
N GLU A 126 -22.79 2.19 23.66
CA GLU A 126 -22.06 3.10 24.55
C GLU A 126 -20.56 3.11 24.20
N TRP A 127 -19.95 4.29 24.33
CA TRP A 127 -18.51 4.42 24.20
C TRP A 127 -17.82 3.82 25.41
N GLN A 128 -16.82 2.98 25.18
CA GLN A 128 -15.91 2.53 26.21
C GLN A 128 -14.98 3.67 26.68
N GLU A 129 -14.33 3.46 27.83
CA GLU A 129 -13.36 4.42 28.34
C GLU A 129 -12.24 4.68 27.33
N SER A 130 -11.83 5.94 27.29
CA SER A 130 -10.75 6.37 26.39
C SER A 130 -9.40 5.96 26.95
N VAL A 131 -8.56 5.33 26.14
CA VAL A 131 -7.22 4.86 26.50
C VAL A 131 -6.16 5.70 25.77
N PRO A 132 -5.12 6.20 26.47
CA PRO A 132 -4.07 6.98 25.84
C PRO A 132 -3.22 6.15 24.90
N VAL A 133 -2.79 6.76 23.79
CA VAL A 133 -1.83 6.24 22.81
C VAL A 133 -0.81 7.33 22.49
N GLU A 134 0.30 6.96 21.81
CA GLU A 134 1.36 7.92 21.47
C GLU A 134 0.86 9.17 20.74
N THR A 135 -0.12 9.03 19.86
CA THR A 135 -0.63 10.12 19.01
C THR A 135 -1.90 10.79 19.52
N GLY A 136 -2.44 10.34 20.65
CA GLY A 136 -3.71 10.86 21.16
C GLY A 136 -4.38 9.96 22.17
N SER A 137 -5.67 9.73 21.99
CA SER A 137 -6.43 8.78 22.79
C SER A 137 -7.41 8.00 21.92
N VAL A 138 -7.68 6.76 22.29
CA VAL A 138 -8.54 5.84 21.52
C VAL A 138 -9.69 5.38 22.40
N ARG A 139 -10.90 5.34 21.85
CA ARG A 139 -12.08 4.70 22.43
C ARG A 139 -12.86 3.93 21.37
N GLU A 140 -13.69 3.01 21.79
CA GLU A 140 -14.49 2.22 20.87
C GLU A 140 -15.93 2.02 21.36
N GLN A 141 -16.79 1.68 20.41
CA GLN A 141 -18.19 1.29 20.63
C GLN A 141 -18.59 0.26 19.59
N ILE A 142 -19.63 -0.50 19.86
CA ILE A 142 -20.29 -1.35 18.89
C ILE A 142 -21.36 -0.56 18.16
N ILE A 143 -21.40 -0.69 16.84
CA ILE A 143 -22.41 -0.02 16.00
C ILE A 143 -23.14 -1.04 15.14
N GLN A 144 -24.38 -0.70 14.78
CA GLN A 144 -25.14 -1.41 13.76
C GLN A 144 -25.46 -0.46 12.61
N VAL A 145 -25.21 -0.93 11.39
CA VAL A 145 -25.47 -0.18 10.17
C VAL A 145 -26.65 -0.75 9.40
N ARG A 146 -27.13 -0.02 8.40
CA ARG A 146 -28.21 -0.45 7.53
C ARG A 146 -27.91 -1.86 6.97
N GLY A 147 -28.93 -2.74 6.97
CA GLY A 147 -28.76 -4.14 6.60
C GLY A 147 -28.51 -5.08 7.79
N GLY A 148 -28.43 -4.52 9.03
CA GLY A 148 -28.23 -5.33 10.25
C GLY A 148 -26.76 -5.66 10.53
N TYR A 149 -25.84 -5.20 9.69
CA TYR A 149 -24.42 -5.45 9.87
C TYR A 149 -23.89 -4.77 11.13
N GLN A 150 -23.20 -5.54 11.98
CA GLN A 150 -22.66 -5.07 13.24
C GLN A 150 -21.13 -5.06 13.19
N CYS A 151 -20.51 -3.99 13.66
CA CYS A 151 -19.07 -3.87 13.73
C CYS A 151 -18.61 -2.94 14.87
N ARG A 152 -17.31 -2.93 15.12
CA ARG A 152 -16.64 -2.01 16.05
C ARG A 152 -16.41 -0.69 15.36
N ARG A 153 -16.68 0.42 16.07
CA ARG A 153 -16.31 1.77 15.67
C ARG A 153 -15.26 2.28 16.64
N VAL A 154 -14.07 2.53 16.13
CA VAL A 154 -12.92 3.03 16.89
C VAL A 154 -12.71 4.49 16.56
N GLU A 155 -12.59 5.35 17.58
CA GLU A 155 -12.24 6.76 17.46
C GLU A 155 -10.83 6.98 17.99
N LEU A 156 -9.97 7.56 17.15
CA LEU A 156 -8.66 8.08 17.53
C LEU A 156 -8.76 9.61 17.58
N THR A 157 -8.75 10.20 18.77
CA THR A 157 -8.61 11.65 18.98
C THR A 157 -7.14 12.01 19.01
N LEU A 158 -6.71 12.90 18.14
CA LEU A 158 -5.31 13.26 17.93
C LEU A 158 -4.87 14.41 18.86
N HIS A 159 -3.62 14.37 19.35
CA HIS A 159 -3.00 15.49 20.05
C HIS A 159 -2.84 16.73 19.17
N SER A 160 -2.59 16.53 17.88
CA SER A 160 -2.48 17.58 16.88
C SER A 160 -3.27 17.18 15.63
N PRO A 161 -4.00 18.11 15.01
CA PRO A 161 -4.75 17.81 13.80
C PRO A 161 -3.85 17.30 12.68
N THR A 162 -4.44 16.50 11.77
CA THR A 162 -3.76 16.07 10.54
C THR A 162 -3.49 17.24 9.61
N ASP A 163 -2.68 17.05 8.57
CA ASP A 163 -2.45 18.07 7.53
C ASP A 163 -3.75 18.51 6.83
N SER A 164 -4.80 17.67 6.86
CA SER A 164 -6.16 17.97 6.35
C SER A 164 -7.07 18.66 7.38
N GLY A 165 -6.59 18.88 8.61
CA GLY A 165 -7.33 19.56 9.67
C GLY A 165 -8.21 18.64 10.52
N ASP A 166 -8.16 17.33 10.34
CA ASP A 166 -8.93 16.38 11.14
C ASP A 166 -8.33 16.27 12.56
N SER A 167 -9.10 16.57 13.59
CA SER A 167 -8.73 16.39 15.00
C SER A 167 -9.04 14.98 15.54
N SER A 168 -9.90 14.24 14.84
CA SER A 168 -10.21 12.84 15.16
C SER A 168 -10.36 12.02 13.89
N LEU A 169 -10.05 10.72 14.00
CA LEU A 169 -10.21 9.74 12.95
C LEU A 169 -11.12 8.62 13.45
N MET A 170 -12.08 8.22 12.62
CA MET A 170 -13.00 7.13 12.94
C MET A 170 -12.77 5.96 12.01
N PHE A 171 -12.70 4.76 12.57
CA PHE A 171 -12.52 3.50 11.84
C PHE A 171 -13.64 2.52 12.16
N TRP A 172 -14.02 1.74 11.16
CA TRP A 172 -14.91 0.59 11.33
C TRP A 172 -14.11 -0.69 11.14
N SER A 173 -14.38 -1.69 11.99
CA SER A 173 -13.65 -2.95 11.97
C SER A 173 -14.53 -4.10 12.43
N ASN A 174 -14.34 -5.28 11.82
CA ASN A 174 -14.88 -6.55 12.27
C ASN A 174 -13.82 -7.44 12.96
N LEU A 175 -12.64 -6.88 13.28
CA LEU A 175 -11.64 -7.61 14.05
C LEU A 175 -12.21 -8.04 15.41
N PRO A 176 -11.84 -9.23 15.92
CA PRO A 176 -12.31 -9.73 17.21
C PRO A 176 -11.84 -8.87 18.38
N GLU A 177 -12.48 -9.02 19.54
CA GLU A 177 -12.15 -8.29 20.77
C GLU A 177 -10.72 -8.55 21.27
N SER A 178 -10.12 -9.68 20.88
CA SER A 178 -8.71 -9.99 21.18
C SER A 178 -7.74 -8.98 20.56
N VAL A 179 -8.16 -8.25 19.51
CA VAL A 179 -7.39 -7.12 18.95
C VAL A 179 -7.94 -5.83 19.57
N SER A 180 -7.13 -5.16 20.37
CA SER A 180 -7.55 -3.94 21.08
C SER A 180 -7.80 -2.76 20.11
N ALA A 181 -8.56 -1.76 20.59
CA ALA A 181 -8.80 -0.53 19.82
C ALA A 181 -7.51 0.24 19.54
N GLN A 182 -6.51 0.18 20.44
CA GLN A 182 -5.18 0.76 20.22
C GLN A 182 -4.46 0.09 19.06
N GLN A 183 -4.49 -1.25 19.02
CA GLN A 183 -3.88 -2.02 17.92
C GLN A 183 -4.57 -1.70 16.58
N ILE A 184 -5.90 -1.53 16.56
CA ILE A 184 -6.64 -1.12 15.36
C ILE A 184 -6.21 0.28 14.89
N ALA A 185 -6.10 1.24 15.80
CA ALA A 185 -5.67 2.59 15.47
C ALA A 185 -4.22 2.63 14.95
N GLU A 186 -3.31 1.88 15.59
CA GLU A 186 -1.92 1.76 15.15
C GLU A 186 -1.81 1.05 13.80
N LEU A 187 -2.58 0.00 13.60
CA LEU A 187 -2.66 -0.73 12.34
C LEU A 187 -3.09 0.20 11.19
N TYR A 188 -4.09 1.05 11.41
CA TYR A 188 -4.56 1.97 10.39
C TYR A 188 -3.50 3.00 9.98
N ARG A 189 -2.58 3.39 10.85
CA ARG A 189 -1.46 4.28 10.50
C ARG A 189 -0.58 3.71 9.38
N ARG A 190 -0.52 2.39 9.26
CA ARG A 190 0.23 1.70 8.20
C ARG A 190 -0.42 1.81 6.82
N ARG A 191 -1.68 2.21 6.74
CA ARG A 191 -2.34 2.44 5.45
C ARG A 191 -1.51 3.37 4.54
N TRP A 192 -0.91 4.41 5.10
CA TRP A 192 -0.08 5.33 4.31
C TRP A 192 1.20 4.74 3.74
N SER A 193 1.57 3.53 4.12
CA SER A 193 2.72 2.84 3.51
C SER A 193 2.54 2.59 2.02
N ILE A 194 1.29 2.39 1.55
CA ILE A 194 0.97 2.22 0.13
C ILE A 194 1.23 3.50 -0.68
N GLU A 195 0.94 4.67 -0.11
CA GLU A 195 1.24 5.95 -0.77
C GLU A 195 2.75 6.13 -0.96
N GLY A 196 3.54 5.74 0.05
CA GLY A 196 5.00 5.69 -0.06
C GLY A 196 5.48 4.67 -1.09
N MET A 197 4.79 3.55 -1.26
CA MET A 197 5.08 2.58 -2.32
C MET A 197 4.79 3.18 -3.71
N PHE A 198 3.64 3.82 -3.93
CA PHE A 198 3.35 4.50 -5.21
C PHE A 198 4.37 5.58 -5.54
N GLN A 199 4.78 6.39 -4.56
CA GLN A 199 5.85 7.38 -4.76
C GLN A 199 7.17 6.74 -5.18
N ARG A 200 7.52 5.56 -4.65
CA ARG A 200 8.72 4.83 -5.06
C ARG A 200 8.58 4.25 -6.46
N LEU A 201 7.42 3.74 -6.84
CA LEU A 201 7.15 3.26 -8.19
C LEU A 201 7.36 4.39 -9.22
N GLU A 202 6.81 5.58 -8.95
CA GLU A 202 6.96 6.73 -9.85
C GLU A 202 8.40 7.25 -9.88
N ALA A 203 8.97 7.54 -8.70
CA ALA A 203 10.27 8.22 -8.61
C ALA A 203 11.48 7.35 -8.98
N ILE A 204 11.38 6.02 -8.84
CA ILE A 204 12.50 5.09 -9.04
C ILE A 204 12.35 4.29 -10.32
N LEU A 205 11.13 3.87 -10.63
CA LEU A 205 10.86 2.93 -11.72
C LEU A 205 10.07 3.57 -12.88
N GLU A 206 9.81 4.89 -12.79
CA GLU A 206 9.12 5.64 -13.85
C GLU A 206 7.84 4.93 -14.30
N SER A 207 7.03 4.48 -13.32
CA SER A 207 5.87 3.61 -13.53
C SER A 207 4.79 4.23 -14.41
N GLU A 208 4.79 5.55 -14.57
CA GLU A 208 3.86 6.30 -15.39
C GLU A 208 4.53 6.74 -16.70
N ILE A 209 4.60 5.82 -17.65
CA ILE A 209 5.19 6.08 -18.97
C ILE A 209 4.23 6.87 -19.87
N GLU A 210 4.78 7.72 -20.73
CA GLU A 210 4.01 8.47 -21.72
C GLU A 210 3.47 7.55 -22.83
N THR A 211 2.17 7.27 -22.84
CA THR A 211 1.55 6.28 -23.74
C THR A 211 0.60 6.88 -24.76
N LEU A 212 0.64 8.20 -24.95
CA LEU A 212 -0.26 8.92 -25.86
C LEU A 212 -1.75 8.64 -25.60
N GLY A 213 -2.11 8.30 -24.36
CA GLY A 213 -3.49 8.03 -23.97
C GLY A 213 -3.97 6.60 -24.21
N SER A 214 -3.08 5.64 -24.49
CA SER A 214 -3.44 4.23 -24.54
C SER A 214 -3.53 3.62 -23.15
N PRO A 215 -4.74 3.27 -22.63
CA PRO A 215 -4.88 2.67 -21.29
C PRO A 215 -4.11 1.36 -21.14
N LYS A 216 -4.15 0.49 -22.14
CA LYS A 216 -3.45 -0.80 -22.11
C LYS A 216 -1.94 -0.65 -22.00
N ALA A 217 -1.35 0.29 -22.74
CA ALA A 217 0.08 0.56 -22.68
C ALA A 217 0.48 1.16 -21.32
N ALA A 218 -0.32 2.08 -20.77
CA ALA A 218 -0.11 2.67 -19.47
C ALA A 218 -0.15 1.60 -18.34
N LEU A 219 -1.17 0.74 -18.37
CA LEU A 219 -1.33 -0.35 -17.42
C LEU A 219 -0.22 -1.40 -17.53
N LEU A 220 0.24 -1.71 -18.75
CA LEU A 220 1.39 -2.60 -18.97
C LEU A 220 2.67 -2.00 -18.35
N GLY A 221 2.93 -0.71 -18.57
CA GLY A 221 4.07 -0.01 -17.97
C GLY A 221 4.01 -0.04 -16.45
N PHE A 222 2.85 0.29 -15.89
CA PHE A 222 2.63 0.27 -14.45
C PHE A 222 2.82 -1.13 -13.85
N THR A 223 2.23 -2.17 -14.43
CA THR A 223 2.37 -3.55 -13.93
C THR A 223 3.80 -4.08 -14.04
N THR A 224 4.53 -3.68 -15.09
CA THR A 224 5.95 -4.00 -15.22
C THR A 224 6.78 -3.34 -14.11
N ALA A 225 6.49 -2.07 -13.79
CA ALA A 225 7.14 -1.38 -12.68
C ALA A 225 6.81 -2.03 -11.32
N VAL A 226 5.57 -2.46 -11.10
CA VAL A 226 5.17 -3.22 -9.91
C VAL A 226 5.96 -4.52 -9.78
N LEU A 227 6.13 -5.26 -10.88
CA LEU A 227 6.95 -6.49 -10.87
C LEU A 227 8.41 -6.19 -10.51
N ALA A 228 9.00 -5.16 -11.12
CA ALA A 228 10.36 -4.73 -10.80
C ALA A 228 10.49 -4.28 -9.34
N TYR A 229 9.49 -3.54 -8.82
CA TYR A 229 9.43 -3.15 -7.40
C TYR A 229 9.46 -4.38 -6.48
N ASN A 230 8.64 -5.39 -6.75
CA ASN A 230 8.60 -6.61 -5.96
C ASN A 230 9.94 -7.35 -5.95
N VAL A 231 10.66 -7.38 -7.09
CA VAL A 231 12.04 -7.93 -7.14
C VAL A 231 12.99 -7.12 -6.27
N LEU A 232 12.95 -5.79 -6.36
CA LEU A 232 13.77 -4.90 -5.53
C LEU A 232 13.46 -5.04 -4.03
N ALA A 233 12.19 -5.28 -3.65
CA ALA A 233 11.81 -5.54 -2.27
C ALA A 233 12.45 -6.84 -1.74
N VAL A 234 12.51 -7.89 -2.55
CA VAL A 234 13.22 -9.14 -2.20
C VAL A 234 14.71 -8.87 -2.01
N LEU A 235 15.35 -8.14 -2.92
CA LEU A 235 16.78 -7.78 -2.82
C LEU A 235 17.04 -6.92 -1.57
N LYS A 236 16.19 -5.92 -1.31
CA LYS A 236 16.25 -5.08 -0.10
C LYS A 236 16.23 -5.96 1.16
N ARG A 237 15.25 -6.85 1.25
CA ARG A 237 15.11 -7.74 2.41
C ARG A 237 16.32 -8.67 2.57
N SER A 238 16.87 -9.18 1.47
CA SER A 238 18.08 -10.00 1.50
C SER A 238 19.27 -9.25 2.11
N VAL A 239 19.46 -7.97 1.72
CA VAL A 239 20.54 -7.13 2.25
C VAL A 239 20.31 -6.82 3.73
N GLU A 240 19.09 -6.46 4.13
CA GLU A 240 18.74 -6.19 5.53
C GLU A 240 18.99 -7.42 6.41
N GLN A 241 18.58 -8.60 5.96
CA GLN A 241 18.76 -9.83 6.70
C GLN A 241 20.25 -10.25 6.76
N ALA A 242 20.99 -10.07 5.66
CA ALA A 242 22.42 -10.43 5.61
C ALA A 242 23.28 -9.58 6.56
N HIS A 243 22.86 -8.36 6.84
CA HIS A 243 23.59 -7.41 7.68
C HIS A 243 22.94 -7.13 9.04
N ARG A 244 21.89 -7.89 9.41
CA ARG A 244 21.11 -7.68 10.63
C ARG A 244 21.95 -7.60 11.90
N GLU A 245 23.00 -8.45 12.01
CA GLU A 245 23.84 -8.51 13.20
C GLU A 245 24.92 -7.40 13.24
N THR A 246 25.22 -6.79 12.10
CA THR A 246 26.29 -5.80 11.96
C THR A 246 25.79 -4.36 11.86
N GLN A 247 24.50 -4.16 11.68
CA GLN A 247 23.88 -2.85 11.58
C GLN A 247 23.03 -2.54 12.82
N PRO A 248 22.84 -1.24 13.15
CA PRO A 248 21.98 -0.83 14.24
C PRO A 248 20.53 -1.33 14.06
N ASP A 249 19.81 -1.52 15.16
CA ASP A 249 18.39 -1.81 15.13
C ASP A 249 17.62 -0.73 14.32
N GLY A 250 16.71 -1.18 13.46
CA GLY A 250 15.94 -0.29 12.58
C GLY A 250 16.70 0.21 11.33
N TRP A 251 17.91 -0.30 11.06
CA TRP A 251 18.59 0.01 9.81
C TRP A 251 17.82 -0.54 8.62
N GLU A 252 17.62 0.31 7.60
CA GLU A 252 16.94 -0.06 6.37
C GLU A 252 17.82 0.19 5.14
N ALA A 253 17.78 -0.75 4.21
CA ALA A 253 18.35 -0.56 2.87
C ALA A 253 17.42 0.33 2.02
N SER A 254 18.01 1.09 1.12
CA SER A 254 17.30 1.98 0.20
C SER A 254 17.01 1.26 -1.12
N ILE A 255 15.73 1.13 -1.47
CA ILE A 255 15.31 0.62 -2.79
C ILE A 255 15.92 1.47 -3.91
N TYR A 256 16.01 2.79 -3.74
CA TYR A 256 16.63 3.68 -4.73
C TYR A 256 18.09 3.30 -5.01
N HIS A 257 18.91 3.17 -3.97
CA HIS A 257 20.31 2.82 -4.15
C HIS A 257 20.50 1.41 -4.73
N LEU A 258 19.65 0.46 -4.32
CA LEU A 258 19.64 -0.88 -4.90
C LEU A 258 19.24 -0.85 -6.38
N ALA A 259 18.22 -0.10 -6.75
CA ALA A 259 17.81 0.07 -8.14
C ALA A 259 18.93 0.68 -8.99
N VAL A 260 19.63 1.72 -8.48
CA VAL A 260 20.78 2.32 -9.16
C VAL A 260 21.91 1.31 -9.35
N GLN A 261 22.23 0.49 -8.34
CA GLN A 261 23.28 -0.55 -8.46
C GLN A 261 22.90 -1.63 -9.47
N VAL A 262 21.64 -2.11 -9.44
CA VAL A 262 21.15 -3.11 -10.42
C VAL A 262 21.22 -2.53 -11.83
N ARG A 263 20.75 -1.29 -12.03
CA ARG A 263 20.78 -0.61 -13.33
C ARG A 263 22.21 -0.44 -13.83
N SER A 264 23.13 0.04 -13.00
CA SER A 264 24.54 0.25 -13.38
C SER A 264 25.22 -1.06 -13.74
N GLY A 265 24.95 -2.14 -13.00
CA GLY A 265 25.46 -3.48 -13.31
C GLY A 265 24.93 -4.01 -14.64
N TYR A 266 23.65 -3.81 -14.91
CA TYR A 266 23.00 -4.26 -16.14
C TYR A 266 23.50 -3.48 -17.37
N GLU A 267 23.58 -2.16 -17.27
CA GLU A 267 24.09 -1.29 -18.34
C GLU A 267 25.55 -1.64 -18.72
N GLY A 268 26.36 -2.07 -17.73
CA GLY A 268 27.75 -2.50 -17.98
C GLY A 268 27.86 -3.87 -18.64
N MET A 269 26.91 -4.76 -18.44
CA MET A 269 27.03 -6.16 -18.89
C MET A 269 26.38 -6.44 -20.24
N GLN A 270 25.29 -5.77 -20.60
CA GLN A 270 24.51 -5.95 -21.86
C GLN A 270 24.29 -7.43 -22.26
N ILE A 271 24.25 -8.34 -21.30
CA ILE A 271 24.14 -9.77 -21.54
C ILE A 271 22.71 -10.22 -21.23
N ALA A 272 21.95 -10.54 -22.25
CA ALA A 272 20.72 -11.33 -22.10
C ALA A 272 21.11 -12.81 -21.96
N LEU A 273 20.95 -13.37 -20.78
CA LEU A 273 21.10 -14.81 -20.59
C LEU A 273 19.83 -15.50 -21.11
N PRO A 274 19.94 -16.44 -22.07
CA PRO A 274 18.80 -17.24 -22.50
C PRO A 274 18.19 -17.98 -21.30
N SER A 275 16.86 -18.09 -21.26
CA SER A 275 16.12 -18.70 -20.13
C SER A 275 16.53 -20.15 -19.84
N GLU A 276 17.04 -20.88 -20.83
CA GLU A 276 17.55 -22.24 -20.71
C GLU A 276 18.78 -22.35 -19.81
N TYR A 277 19.53 -21.27 -19.59
CA TYR A 277 20.66 -21.21 -18.66
C TYR A 277 20.27 -20.81 -17.25
N LEU A 278 18.97 -20.52 -17.00
CA LEU A 278 18.44 -20.16 -15.68
C LEU A 278 17.68 -21.37 -15.10
N PRO A 279 18.36 -22.28 -14.39
CA PRO A 279 17.66 -23.39 -13.78
C PRO A 279 16.63 -22.92 -12.77
N ALA A 280 15.48 -23.59 -12.70
CA ALA A 280 14.52 -23.36 -11.65
C ALA A 280 15.16 -23.66 -10.29
N ILE A 281 15.36 -22.63 -9.48
CA ILE A 281 15.95 -22.73 -8.15
C ILE A 281 14.81 -22.86 -7.14
N PRO A 282 14.77 -23.88 -6.27
CA PRO A 282 13.82 -23.96 -5.17
C PRO A 282 13.89 -22.71 -4.29
N VAL A 283 12.74 -22.30 -3.73
CA VAL A 283 12.61 -21.04 -2.98
C VAL A 283 13.64 -20.93 -1.85
N GLU A 284 13.82 -22.00 -1.09
CA GLU A 284 14.77 -22.06 0.04
C GLU A 284 16.22 -21.87 -0.42
N LYS A 285 16.59 -22.52 -1.53
CA LYS A 285 17.92 -22.37 -2.13
C LYS A 285 18.12 -20.98 -2.72
N LEU A 286 17.06 -20.38 -3.30
CA LEU A 286 17.10 -19.01 -3.80
C LEU A 286 17.33 -18.03 -2.65
N ALA A 287 16.60 -18.16 -1.53
CA ALA A 287 16.79 -17.33 -0.36
C ALA A 287 18.21 -17.41 0.19
N GLN A 288 18.76 -18.62 0.34
CA GLN A 288 20.15 -18.83 0.75
C GLN A 288 21.15 -18.15 -0.20
N ARG A 289 20.94 -18.31 -1.51
CA ARG A 289 21.83 -17.72 -2.52
C ARG A 289 21.78 -16.19 -2.50
N LEU A 290 20.60 -15.63 -2.32
CA LEU A 290 20.44 -14.18 -2.16
C LEU A 290 21.14 -13.65 -0.92
N LEU A 291 21.07 -14.36 0.22
CA LEU A 291 21.80 -14.00 1.43
C LEU A 291 23.33 -14.06 1.25
N GLU A 292 23.83 -15.10 0.59
CA GLU A 292 25.26 -15.21 0.28
C GLU A 292 25.76 -14.03 -0.57
N LEU A 293 25.03 -13.68 -1.61
CA LEU A 293 25.35 -12.54 -2.48
C LEU A 293 25.23 -11.20 -1.74
N ALA A 294 24.18 -11.04 -0.95
CA ALA A 294 23.91 -9.83 -0.20
C ALA A 294 24.98 -9.48 0.85
N ARG A 295 25.67 -10.49 1.43
CA ARG A 295 26.82 -10.29 2.34
C ARG A 295 27.97 -9.52 1.70
N ASN A 296 28.08 -9.56 0.37
CA ASN A 296 29.12 -8.82 -0.36
C ASN A 296 28.76 -7.35 -0.61
N ILE A 297 27.52 -6.95 -0.37
CA ILE A 297 27.07 -5.56 -0.53
C ILE A 297 27.54 -4.74 0.68
N GLN A 298 28.15 -3.58 0.43
CA GLN A 298 28.57 -2.68 1.50
C GLN A 298 27.36 -1.89 2.03
N PRO A 299 26.95 -2.05 3.32
CA PRO A 299 25.77 -1.42 3.86
C PRO A 299 25.71 0.10 3.72
N LYS A 300 26.86 0.76 3.83
CA LYS A 300 26.98 2.24 3.69
C LYS A 300 26.54 2.74 2.31
N GLN A 301 26.73 1.95 1.25
CA GLN A 301 26.37 2.33 -0.12
C GLN A 301 24.88 2.23 -0.39
N VAL A 302 24.16 1.42 0.38
CA VAL A 302 22.73 1.15 0.20
C VAL A 302 21.88 1.62 1.38
N ALA A 303 22.49 2.31 2.36
CA ALA A 303 21.76 2.81 3.52
C ALA A 303 20.71 3.84 3.10
N LYS A 304 19.54 3.78 3.73
CA LYS A 304 18.48 4.76 3.58
C LYS A 304 18.93 6.08 4.24
N SER A 305 18.91 7.16 3.50
CA SER A 305 19.21 8.47 4.06
C SER A 305 18.12 8.90 5.06
N PRO A 306 18.49 9.47 6.23
CA PRO A 306 17.49 10.00 7.15
C PRO A 306 16.68 11.10 6.46
N ARG A 307 15.36 11.11 6.70
CA ARG A 307 14.50 12.20 6.19
C ARG A 307 14.91 13.50 6.83
N GLY A 308 15.25 14.47 5.99
CA GLY A 308 15.40 15.86 6.42
C GLY A 308 14.07 16.42 6.96
N PRO A 309 14.11 17.56 7.69
CA PRO A 309 12.90 18.23 8.15
C PRO A 309 11.97 18.52 6.97
N LYS A 310 10.66 18.27 7.16
CA LYS A 310 9.63 18.55 6.15
C LYS A 310 9.66 20.04 5.80
N VAL A 311 10.15 20.39 4.62
CA VAL A 311 10.04 21.76 4.13
C VAL A 311 8.60 21.97 3.70
N PRO A 312 7.86 22.94 4.29
CA PRO A 312 6.49 23.22 3.87
C PRO A 312 6.48 23.56 2.37
N LYS A 313 5.73 22.81 1.59
CA LYS A 313 5.50 23.18 0.18
C LYS A 313 4.85 24.56 0.17
N PRO A 314 5.35 25.53 -0.63
CA PRO A 314 4.68 26.80 -0.77
C PRO A 314 3.25 26.54 -1.24
N LYS A 315 2.26 27.12 -0.55
CA LYS A 315 0.87 27.08 -0.98
C LYS A 315 0.79 27.78 -2.33
N THR A 316 0.83 27.01 -3.41
CA THR A 316 0.49 27.54 -4.73
C THR A 316 -1.00 27.85 -4.70
N TRP A 317 -1.34 29.10 -4.59
CA TRP A 317 -2.68 29.59 -4.84
C TRP A 317 -2.99 29.32 -6.31
N VAL A 318 -3.74 28.26 -6.57
CA VAL A 318 -4.45 28.16 -7.84
C VAL A 318 -5.59 29.16 -7.75
N GLN A 319 -5.39 30.36 -8.31
CA GLN A 319 -6.50 31.27 -8.56
C GLN A 319 -7.50 30.52 -9.44
N GLY A 320 -8.61 30.14 -8.84
CA GLY A 320 -9.76 29.69 -9.58
C GLY A 320 -10.18 30.82 -10.51
N LYS A 321 -10.02 30.61 -11.81
CA LYS A 321 -10.69 31.46 -12.79
C LYS A 321 -12.18 31.11 -12.74
N ALA A 322 -12.97 32.13 -12.44
CA ALA A 322 -14.41 32.16 -12.58
C ALA A 322 -14.86 31.74 -13.98
#